data_40e1c7d73b9a3f35577bb03b7462119c
#
_entry.id   40e1c7d73b9a3f35577bb03b7462119c
#
_cell.length_a   1.000
_cell.length_b   1.000
_cell.length_c   1.000
_cell.angle_alpha   90.00
_cell.angle_beta   90.00
_cell.angle_gamma   90.00
#
_symmetry.space_group_name_H-M   'P 1'
#
loop_
_entity.id
_entity.type
_entity.pdbx_description
1 polymer ?
#
loop_
_entity_poly.entity_id
_entity_poly.type
_entity_poly.pdbx_seq_one_letter_code
_entity_poly.pdbx_strand_id
1 'polypeptide(L)'
;MASIEAARARYGEIPADICEMIGFDAVDRRITPKTAVTLWGTGTPYREFLHVDDMSAASIFVMNLDKATYDANTQPMLSHINVGYGSDLTIKEAAQLVAKVVGYTGELYFDASKPDGTPKKLMDSSRLEQLGWKAGIDLETGLKTAYADYLAGRA
;
A
#
# COMPACT_ATOMS: atom_id res chain seq x y z
N MET A 1 -19.69 13.14 -12.91
CA MET A 1 -19.99 12.43 -14.18
C MET A 1 -18.76 12.28 -15.07
N ALA A 2 -17.98 13.32 -15.34
CA ALA A 2 -16.76 13.24 -16.18
C ALA A 2 -15.73 12.19 -15.73
N SER A 3 -15.63 11.87 -14.44
CA SER A 3 -14.66 10.91 -13.90
C SER A 3 -15.02 9.43 -14.19
N ILE A 4 -16.30 9.10 -14.34
CA ILE A 4 -16.76 7.73 -14.67
C ILE A 4 -16.49 7.43 -16.15
N GLU A 5 -16.74 8.40 -17.02
CA GLU A 5 -16.47 8.28 -18.46
C GLU A 5 -14.96 8.17 -18.73
N ALA A 6 -14.13 8.94 -18.01
CA ALA A 6 -12.68 8.86 -18.11
C ALA A 6 -12.13 7.50 -17.63
N ALA A 7 -12.69 6.93 -16.57
CA ALA A 7 -12.30 5.60 -16.09
C ALA A 7 -12.73 4.49 -17.07
N ARG A 8 -13.95 4.56 -17.60
CA ARG A 8 -14.41 3.65 -18.66
C ARG A 8 -13.55 3.71 -19.92
N ALA A 9 -13.14 4.93 -20.33
CA ALA A 9 -12.25 5.13 -21.48
C ALA A 9 -10.85 4.55 -21.24
N ARG A 10 -10.37 4.53 -19.98
CA ARG A 10 -9.01 4.10 -19.64
C ARG A 10 -8.89 2.61 -19.34
N TYR A 11 -9.92 2.00 -18.76
CA TYR A 11 -9.86 0.62 -18.26
C TYR A 11 -10.90 -0.32 -18.89
N GLY A 12 -11.74 0.18 -19.79
CA GLY A 12 -12.89 -0.54 -20.33
C GLY A 12 -14.05 -0.67 -19.32
N GLU A 13 -15.11 -1.33 -19.75
CA GLU A 13 -16.21 -1.68 -18.82
C GLU A 13 -15.80 -2.90 -18.00
N ILE A 14 -15.84 -2.76 -16.68
CA ILE A 14 -15.73 -3.94 -15.80
C ILE A 14 -17.04 -4.72 -16.01
N PRO A 15 -16.96 -6.02 -16.38
CA PRO A 15 -18.16 -6.83 -16.54
C PRO A 15 -19.05 -6.79 -15.31
N ALA A 16 -20.37 -6.74 -15.51
CA ALA A 16 -21.33 -6.60 -14.42
C ALA A 16 -21.26 -7.74 -13.40
N ASP A 17 -20.96 -8.95 -13.85
CA ASP A 17 -20.73 -10.12 -13.03
C ASP A 17 -19.50 -9.98 -12.10
N ILE A 18 -18.46 -9.33 -12.58
CA ILE A 18 -17.29 -9.01 -11.75
C ILE A 18 -17.64 -7.91 -10.74
N CYS A 19 -18.35 -6.87 -11.13
CA CYS A 19 -18.83 -5.83 -10.22
C CYS A 19 -19.70 -6.42 -9.11
N GLU A 20 -20.61 -7.34 -9.44
CA GLU A 20 -21.46 -8.02 -8.49
C GLU A 20 -20.66 -8.94 -7.55
N MET A 21 -19.69 -9.68 -8.09
CA MET A 21 -18.83 -10.60 -7.33
C MET A 21 -17.98 -9.89 -6.29
N ILE A 22 -17.48 -8.69 -6.58
CA ILE A 22 -16.66 -7.88 -5.66
C ILE A 22 -17.47 -6.83 -4.88
N GLY A 23 -18.80 -6.76 -5.08
CA GLY A 23 -19.66 -5.77 -4.44
C GLY A 23 -19.37 -4.33 -4.85
N PHE A 24 -18.80 -4.13 -6.04
CA PHE A 24 -18.49 -2.81 -6.54
C PHE A 24 -19.71 -2.18 -7.20
N ASP A 25 -20.18 -1.05 -6.66
CA ASP A 25 -21.17 -0.22 -7.33
C ASP A 25 -20.49 0.67 -8.37
N ALA A 26 -20.68 0.35 -9.64
CA ALA A 26 -20.09 1.07 -10.76
C ALA A 26 -20.66 2.51 -10.91
N VAL A 27 -21.82 2.79 -10.32
CA VAL A 27 -22.46 4.12 -10.35
C VAL A 27 -21.89 5.00 -9.25
N ASP A 28 -21.84 4.50 -8.02
CA ASP A 28 -21.37 5.24 -6.85
C ASP A 28 -19.87 5.12 -6.61
N ARG A 29 -19.18 4.24 -7.32
CA ARG A 29 -17.77 3.85 -7.07
C ARG A 29 -17.52 3.42 -5.63
N ARG A 30 -18.49 2.81 -5.01
CA ARG A 30 -18.44 2.32 -3.63
C ARG A 30 -18.56 0.81 -3.62
N ILE A 31 -17.82 0.19 -2.72
CA ILE A 31 -18.05 -1.21 -2.38
C ILE A 31 -19.28 -1.26 -1.48
N THR A 32 -20.33 -1.94 -1.93
CA THR A 32 -21.56 -2.06 -1.15
C THR A 32 -21.40 -3.12 -0.05
N PRO A 33 -22.07 -2.95 1.11
CA PRO A 33 -21.91 -3.88 2.24
C PRO A 33 -22.51 -5.28 2.02
N LYS A 34 -23.06 -5.56 0.86
CA LYS A 34 -23.76 -6.82 0.56
C LYS A 34 -22.84 -7.97 0.15
N THR A 35 -21.58 -7.70 -0.14
CA THR A 35 -20.64 -8.70 -0.66
C THR A 35 -19.42 -8.78 0.25
N ALA A 36 -18.94 -10.00 0.51
CA ALA A 36 -17.71 -10.20 1.24
C ALA A 36 -16.51 -9.91 0.32
N VAL A 37 -15.48 -9.23 0.85
CA VAL A 37 -14.18 -9.15 0.19
C VAL A 37 -13.35 -10.37 0.57
N THR A 38 -13.01 -11.20 -0.41
CA THR A 38 -12.20 -12.39 -0.19
C THR A 38 -10.71 -12.05 -0.32
N LEU A 39 -9.96 -12.29 0.74
CA LEU A 39 -8.50 -12.19 0.78
C LEU A 39 -7.88 -13.59 0.78
N TRP A 40 -6.80 -13.77 0.03
CA TRP A 40 -6.08 -15.03 0.00
C TRP A 40 -5.25 -15.24 1.26
N GLY A 41 -5.20 -16.49 1.74
CA GLY A 41 -4.42 -16.90 2.89
C GLY A 41 -5.15 -16.68 4.23
N THR A 42 -4.42 -16.80 5.31
CA THR A 42 -4.95 -16.66 6.68
C THR A 42 -5.01 -15.22 7.18
N GLY A 43 -4.33 -14.30 6.49
CA GLY A 43 -4.15 -12.92 6.92
C GLY A 43 -3.11 -12.74 8.04
N THR A 44 -2.41 -13.79 8.46
CA THR A 44 -1.42 -13.73 9.54
C THR A 44 -0.03 -13.22 9.13
N PRO A 45 0.43 -13.31 7.86
CA PRO A 45 1.73 -12.78 7.47
C PRO A 45 1.85 -11.28 7.71
N TYR A 46 3.05 -10.88 8.14
CA TYR A 46 3.40 -9.48 8.37
C TYR A 46 3.93 -8.81 7.11
N ARG A 47 3.53 -7.57 6.88
CA ARG A 47 4.04 -6.73 5.78
C ARG A 47 4.28 -5.32 6.27
N GLU A 48 5.33 -4.73 5.73
CA GLU A 48 5.67 -3.32 5.87
C GLU A 48 5.11 -2.55 4.67
N PHE A 49 4.56 -1.37 4.93
CA PHE A 49 4.03 -0.47 3.92
C PHE A 49 4.69 0.89 4.05
N LEU A 50 5.25 1.36 2.96
CA LEU A 50 5.89 2.68 2.88
C LEU A 50 5.12 3.54 1.87
N HIS A 51 4.84 4.80 2.25
CA HIS A 51 4.19 5.74 1.34
C HIS A 51 5.13 6.11 0.19
N VAL A 52 4.57 6.32 -1.01
CA VAL A 52 5.36 6.63 -2.22
C VAL A 52 6.14 7.95 -2.08
N ASP A 53 5.57 8.95 -1.38
CA ASP A 53 6.26 10.22 -1.14
C ASP A 53 7.45 10.05 -0.21
N ASP A 54 7.34 9.20 0.83
CA ASP A 54 8.47 8.85 1.68
C ASP A 54 9.55 8.09 0.90
N MET A 55 9.16 7.16 0.02
CA MET A 55 10.13 6.48 -0.87
C MET A 55 10.85 7.48 -1.77
N SER A 56 10.11 8.43 -2.35
CA SER A 56 10.68 9.49 -3.20
C SER A 56 11.61 10.40 -2.41
N ALA A 57 11.20 10.83 -1.22
CA ALA A 57 12.00 11.66 -0.33
C ALA A 57 13.28 10.96 0.11
N ALA A 58 13.21 9.66 0.47
CA ALA A 58 14.38 8.86 0.79
C ALA A 58 15.36 8.77 -0.37
N SER A 59 14.84 8.56 -1.59
CA SER A 59 15.67 8.49 -2.79
C SER A 59 16.42 9.80 -3.03
N ILE A 60 15.72 10.92 -2.93
CA ILE A 60 16.32 12.27 -3.06
C ILE A 60 17.35 12.51 -1.94
N PHE A 61 17.04 12.11 -0.69
CA PHE A 61 17.95 12.23 0.42
C PHE A 61 19.27 11.46 0.17
N VAL A 62 19.18 10.21 -0.25
CA VAL A 62 20.36 9.38 -0.55
C VAL A 62 21.16 9.96 -1.72
N MET A 63 20.50 10.47 -2.77
CA MET A 63 21.16 11.11 -3.92
C MET A 63 21.92 12.38 -3.54
N ASN A 64 21.50 13.08 -2.48
CA ASN A 64 22.13 14.30 -1.99
C ASN A 64 23.20 14.07 -0.92
N LEU A 65 23.46 12.83 -0.49
CA LEU A 65 24.56 12.51 0.39
C LEU A 65 25.90 12.88 -0.31
N ASP A 66 26.81 13.48 0.44
CA ASP A 66 28.18 13.63 -0.06
C ASP A 66 28.83 12.26 -0.25
N LYS A 67 29.78 12.21 -1.20
CA LYS A 67 30.42 10.94 -1.59
C LYS A 67 31.12 10.26 -0.41
N ALA A 68 31.72 11.01 0.50
CA ALA A 68 32.45 10.44 1.62
C ALA A 68 31.50 9.76 2.60
N THR A 69 30.35 10.40 2.90
CA THR A 69 29.30 9.83 3.73
C THR A 69 28.70 8.58 3.09
N TYR A 70 28.41 8.62 1.78
CA TYR A 70 27.89 7.46 1.07
C TYR A 70 28.88 6.28 1.08
N ASP A 71 30.14 6.54 0.73
CA ASP A 71 31.19 5.51 0.71
C ASP A 71 31.48 4.91 2.10
N ALA A 72 31.35 5.70 3.16
CA ALA A 72 31.52 5.21 4.54
C ALA A 72 30.38 4.25 4.97
N ASN A 73 29.22 4.34 4.35
CA ASN A 73 28.04 3.55 4.67
C ASN A 73 27.73 2.43 3.67
N THR A 74 28.53 2.31 2.61
CA THR A 74 28.35 1.31 1.55
C THR A 74 29.69 0.63 1.23
N GLN A 75 29.65 -0.46 0.49
CA GLN A 75 30.82 -1.18 0.02
C GLN A 75 30.64 -1.61 -1.44
N PRO A 76 31.70 -1.81 -2.19
CA PRO A 76 31.58 -2.46 -3.49
C PRO A 76 30.78 -3.76 -3.39
N MET A 77 29.81 -3.97 -4.27
CA MET A 77 28.85 -5.09 -4.26
C MET A 77 27.78 -5.06 -3.13
N LEU A 78 27.86 -4.12 -2.18
CA LEU A 78 26.87 -3.88 -1.12
C LEU A 78 26.49 -2.39 -1.05
N SER A 79 26.20 -1.81 -2.21
CA SER A 79 25.94 -0.38 -2.38
C SER A 79 24.48 0.04 -2.12
N HIS A 80 23.61 -0.90 -1.75
CA HIS A 80 22.21 -0.62 -1.45
C HIS A 80 22.03 -0.06 -0.03
N ILE A 81 21.04 0.81 0.12
CA ILE A 81 20.54 1.31 1.39
C ILE A 81 19.05 0.96 1.44
N ASN A 82 18.63 0.20 2.44
CA ASN A 82 17.24 -0.16 2.60
C ASN A 82 16.39 1.05 2.97
N VAL A 83 15.21 1.14 2.39
CA VAL A 83 14.21 2.15 2.71
C VAL A 83 12.95 1.44 3.18
N GLY A 84 12.53 1.70 4.41
CA GLY A 84 11.35 1.11 5.02
C GLY A 84 10.68 2.10 5.97
N TYR A 85 9.47 1.75 6.40
CA TYR A 85 8.76 2.52 7.43
C TYR A 85 9.25 2.19 8.85
N GLY A 86 9.88 1.01 9.02
CA GLY A 86 10.42 0.55 10.30
C GLY A 86 9.43 -0.20 11.19
N SER A 87 8.20 -0.41 10.73
CA SER A 87 7.23 -1.28 11.41
C SER A 87 6.35 -2.03 10.42
N ASP A 88 5.86 -3.18 10.84
CA ASP A 88 4.98 -4.02 10.05
C ASP A 88 3.68 -4.32 10.81
N LEU A 89 2.68 -4.77 10.07
CA LEU A 89 1.41 -5.25 10.59
C LEU A 89 0.96 -6.47 9.77
N THR A 90 0.01 -7.23 10.30
CA THR A 90 -0.54 -8.39 9.60
C THR A 90 -1.38 -7.95 8.39
N ILE A 91 -1.49 -8.82 7.39
CA ILE A 91 -2.41 -8.60 6.25
C ILE A 91 -3.85 -8.39 6.75
N LYS A 92 -4.25 -9.08 7.83
CA LYS A 92 -5.58 -8.90 8.44
C LYS A 92 -5.76 -7.48 8.98
N GLU A 93 -4.80 -6.96 9.73
CA GLU A 93 -4.84 -5.59 10.25
C GLU A 93 -4.81 -4.56 9.12
N ALA A 94 -3.99 -4.79 8.09
CA ALA A 94 -3.96 -3.93 6.91
C ALA A 94 -5.34 -3.89 6.21
N ALA A 95 -5.96 -5.04 5.98
CA ALA A 95 -7.28 -5.13 5.35
C ALA A 95 -8.36 -4.42 6.19
N GLN A 96 -8.33 -4.56 7.50
CA GLN A 96 -9.24 -3.87 8.41
C GLN A 96 -9.04 -2.35 8.37
N LEU A 97 -7.78 -1.90 8.29
CA LEU A 97 -7.47 -0.47 8.19
C LEU A 97 -7.94 0.11 6.85
N VAL A 98 -7.73 -0.61 5.74
CA VAL A 98 -8.26 -0.20 4.43
C VAL A 98 -9.78 -0.12 4.48
N ALA A 99 -10.46 -1.15 5.00
CA ALA A 99 -11.91 -1.15 5.14
C ALA A 99 -12.42 0.06 5.94
N LYS A 100 -11.76 0.37 7.06
CA LYS A 100 -12.06 1.56 7.88
C LYS A 100 -11.92 2.86 7.08
N VAL A 101 -10.82 3.02 6.34
CA VAL A 101 -10.52 4.25 5.58
C VAL A 101 -11.50 4.47 4.43
N VAL A 102 -11.86 3.40 3.70
CA VAL A 102 -12.80 3.50 2.57
C VAL A 102 -14.27 3.46 3.00
N GLY A 103 -14.55 3.24 4.28
CA GLY A 103 -15.92 3.14 4.82
C GLY A 103 -16.62 1.82 4.46
N TYR A 104 -15.86 0.76 4.19
CA TYR A 104 -16.42 -0.56 3.92
C TYR A 104 -16.89 -1.22 5.22
N THR A 105 -18.15 -1.65 5.25
CA THR A 105 -18.81 -2.27 6.41
C THR A 105 -19.20 -3.74 6.16
N GLY A 106 -18.82 -4.30 5.02
CA GLY A 106 -19.06 -5.70 4.68
C GLY A 106 -18.08 -6.65 5.37
N GLU A 107 -18.19 -7.92 5.05
CA GLU A 107 -17.36 -8.97 5.63
C GLU A 107 -16.00 -9.05 4.92
N LEU A 108 -14.93 -9.25 5.70
CA LEU A 108 -13.59 -9.61 5.21
C LEU A 108 -13.42 -11.12 5.43
N TYR A 109 -13.46 -11.90 4.35
CA TYR A 109 -13.27 -13.34 4.38
C TYR A 109 -11.83 -13.71 3.99
N PHE A 110 -11.19 -14.57 4.79
CA PHE A 110 -9.84 -15.06 4.53
C PHE A 110 -9.88 -16.50 4.02
N ASP A 111 -9.49 -16.69 2.77
CA ASP A 111 -9.45 -18.02 2.15
C ASP A 111 -8.14 -18.74 2.48
N ALA A 112 -8.15 -19.48 3.57
CA ALA A 112 -7.00 -20.26 4.03
C ALA A 112 -6.64 -21.45 3.10
N SER A 113 -7.43 -21.74 2.07
CA SER A 113 -7.05 -22.71 1.04
C SER A 113 -5.97 -22.17 0.10
N LYS A 114 -5.73 -20.86 0.11
CA LYS A 114 -4.69 -20.19 -0.66
C LYS A 114 -3.44 -20.01 0.20
N PRO A 115 -2.25 -19.99 -0.43
CA PRO A 115 -1.00 -19.88 0.31
C PRO A 115 -0.83 -18.49 0.93
N ASP A 116 -0.27 -18.41 2.13
CA ASP A 116 0.08 -17.16 2.81
C ASP A 116 1.34 -16.52 2.22
N GLY A 117 2.24 -17.10 1.66
CA GLY A 117 3.54 -16.54 1.30
C GLY A 117 4.46 -16.37 2.54
N THR A 118 5.52 -15.59 2.39
CA THR A 118 6.55 -15.41 3.44
C THR A 118 5.95 -14.84 4.73
N PRO A 119 6.21 -15.45 5.92
CA PRO A 119 5.59 -15.05 7.18
C PRO A 119 5.85 -13.59 7.57
N LYS A 120 7.06 -13.07 7.32
CA LYS A 120 7.43 -11.69 7.67
C LYS A 120 8.37 -11.09 6.61
N LYS A 121 8.13 -9.82 6.28
CA LYS A 121 8.99 -8.99 5.43
C LYS A 121 9.07 -7.59 6.03
N LEU A 122 10.03 -7.39 6.92
CA LEU A 122 10.38 -6.09 7.48
C LEU A 122 11.83 -5.80 7.08
N MET A 123 12.08 -4.64 6.52
CA MET A 123 13.44 -4.21 6.18
C MET A 123 14.13 -3.60 7.39
N ASP A 124 15.43 -3.83 7.49
CA ASP A 124 16.29 -3.08 8.40
C ASP A 124 16.68 -1.76 7.73
N SER A 125 16.03 -0.68 8.14
CA SER A 125 16.29 0.68 7.68
C SER A 125 17.21 1.49 8.62
N SER A 126 17.79 0.84 9.63
CA SER A 126 18.60 1.51 10.67
C SER A 126 19.76 2.33 10.10
N ARG A 127 20.37 1.89 8.99
CA ARG A 127 21.42 2.66 8.30
C ARG A 127 20.91 4.01 7.81
N LEU A 128 19.75 4.04 7.17
CA LEU A 128 19.16 5.27 6.66
C LEU A 128 18.74 6.21 7.81
N GLU A 129 18.23 5.65 8.90
CA GLU A 129 17.90 6.42 10.11
C GLU A 129 19.15 7.04 10.77
N GLN A 130 20.26 6.31 10.83
CA GLN A 130 21.54 6.82 11.32
C GLN A 130 22.10 7.94 10.45
N LEU A 131 21.81 7.92 9.15
CA LEU A 131 22.13 9.00 8.22
C LEU A 131 21.23 10.23 8.37
N GLY A 132 20.17 10.15 9.16
CA GLY A 132 19.29 11.26 9.50
C GLY A 132 17.97 11.30 8.75
N TRP A 133 17.58 10.24 8.02
CA TRP A 133 16.29 10.16 7.35
C TRP A 133 15.39 9.09 7.97
N LYS A 134 14.12 9.40 8.12
CA LYS A 134 13.08 8.49 8.59
C LYS A 134 11.77 8.77 7.86
N ALA A 135 11.01 7.72 7.57
CA ALA A 135 9.66 7.84 7.02
C ALA A 135 8.74 8.63 7.96
N GLY A 136 7.94 9.52 7.40
CA GLY A 136 7.08 10.44 8.15
C GLY A 136 5.59 10.20 7.97
N ILE A 137 5.17 9.42 6.97
CA ILE A 137 3.76 9.22 6.63
C ILE A 137 3.31 7.86 7.15
N ASP A 138 2.48 7.84 8.20
CA ASP A 138 1.90 6.60 8.70
C ASP A 138 0.90 5.98 7.72
N LEU A 139 0.65 4.68 7.89
CA LEU A 139 -0.18 3.92 6.94
C LEU A 139 -1.61 4.45 6.85
N GLU A 140 -2.22 4.85 7.98
CA GLU A 140 -3.60 5.36 7.96
C GLU A 140 -3.68 6.70 7.20
N THR A 141 -2.74 7.60 7.43
CA THR A 141 -2.62 8.89 6.72
C THR A 141 -2.38 8.66 5.24
N GLY A 142 -1.44 7.79 4.87
CA GLY A 142 -1.15 7.45 3.49
C GLY A 142 -2.34 6.85 2.74
N LEU A 143 -3.06 5.93 3.37
CA LEU A 143 -4.28 5.34 2.81
C LEU A 143 -5.38 6.38 2.59
N LYS A 144 -5.58 7.31 3.54
CA LYS A 144 -6.57 8.39 3.39
C LYS A 144 -6.23 9.30 2.21
N THR A 145 -4.97 9.67 2.05
CA THR A 145 -4.51 10.49 0.93
C THR A 145 -4.70 9.77 -0.40
N ALA A 146 -4.22 8.53 -0.49
CA ALA A 146 -4.37 7.72 -1.70
C ALA A 146 -5.83 7.50 -2.09
N TYR A 147 -6.72 7.26 -1.11
CA TYR A 147 -8.14 7.10 -1.38
C TYR A 147 -8.80 8.41 -1.82
N ALA A 148 -8.42 9.54 -1.23
CA ALA A 148 -8.90 10.85 -1.67
C ALA A 148 -8.46 11.16 -3.11
N ASP A 149 -7.24 10.83 -3.48
CA ASP A 149 -6.71 11.01 -4.83
C ASP A 149 -7.42 10.09 -5.84
N TYR A 150 -7.67 8.83 -5.46
CA TYR A 150 -8.49 7.92 -6.26
C TYR A 150 -9.89 8.47 -6.53
N LEU A 151 -10.58 8.96 -5.50
CA LEU A 151 -11.92 9.56 -5.65
C LEU A 151 -11.91 10.81 -6.52
N ALA A 152 -10.83 11.59 -6.47
CA ALA A 152 -10.65 12.79 -7.30
C ALA A 152 -10.20 12.48 -8.74
N GLY A 153 -9.95 11.21 -9.08
CA GLY A 153 -9.45 10.80 -10.40
C GLY A 153 -8.00 11.21 -10.68
N ARG A 154 -7.19 11.38 -9.61
CA ARG A 154 -5.77 11.72 -9.71
C ARG A 154 -4.84 10.51 -9.56
N ALA A 155 -5.39 9.34 -9.31
CA ALA A 155 -4.63 8.09 -9.20
C ALA A 155 -4.50 7.39 -10.56
#